data_3b559add47b0f32f51ff57c8005acdac
#
_entry.id   3b559add47b0f32f51ff57c8005acdac
#
_cell.length_a   1.000
_cell.length_b   1.000
_cell.length_c   1.000
_cell.angle_alpha   90.00
_cell.angle_beta   90.00
_cell.angle_gamma   90.00
#
_symmetry.space_group_name_H-M   'P 1'
#
loop_
_entity.id
_entity.type
_entity.pdbx_description
1 polymer ?
#
loop_
_entity_poly.entity_id
_entity_poly.type
_entity_poly.pdbx_seq_one_letter_code
_entity_poly.pdbx_strand_id
1 'polypeptide(L)'
;MSSSFLSVLIQRQAGKYGDRVALRYRDYKTETWIPVSWNQFAATVKTVSNALIELGIGIQENIAVFSQNKPECLYVDFGAFGVRAVTVPFYATSSEAQVHYMVGDAEIRYIFVGEQLQYDVAFRVMQLGSQLKQIIIFDKEVKRDERDQTSIYFDDFLKLGEAHPHQAEVDKRTSESGNGDLANILYTSGTTGDSKGVMLHH
;
A
#
# COMPACT_ATOMS: atom_id res chain seq x y z
N MET A 1 -0.92 -3.09 28.92
CA MET A 1 -1.73 -2.04 28.31
C MET A 1 -2.07 -2.50 26.89
N SER A 2 -3.33 -2.48 26.47
CA SER A 2 -3.70 -2.90 25.12
C SER A 2 -3.21 -1.82 24.15
N SER A 3 -2.14 -2.07 23.40
CA SER A 3 -1.65 -1.15 22.38
C SER A 3 -2.74 -0.96 21.32
N SER A 4 -3.12 0.28 21.08
CA SER A 4 -4.18 0.66 20.11
C SER A 4 -3.59 1.00 18.74
N PHE A 5 -2.40 0.46 18.42
CA PHE A 5 -1.71 0.76 17.17
C PHE A 5 -2.41 0.16 15.94
N LEU A 6 -2.31 0.86 14.83
CA LEU A 6 -2.86 0.42 13.54
C LEU A 6 -2.25 -0.91 13.09
N SER A 7 -0.99 -1.18 13.44
CA SER A 7 -0.27 -2.41 13.12
C SER A 7 -0.95 -3.70 13.60
N VAL A 8 -1.72 -3.65 14.68
CA VAL A 8 -2.43 -4.82 15.25
C VAL A 8 -3.95 -4.78 15.06
N LEU A 9 -4.48 -3.67 14.53
CA LEU A 9 -5.91 -3.40 14.51
C LEU A 9 -6.70 -4.50 13.79
N ILE A 10 -6.30 -4.85 12.57
CA ILE A 10 -7.07 -5.78 11.72
C ILE A 10 -7.05 -7.18 12.32
N GLN A 11 -5.91 -7.66 12.84
CA GLN A 11 -5.80 -8.96 13.49
C GLN A 11 -6.70 -9.05 14.74
N ARG A 12 -6.74 -7.99 15.55
CA ARG A 12 -7.62 -7.91 16.71
C ARG A 12 -9.10 -7.92 16.32
N GLN A 13 -9.48 -7.18 15.27
CA GLN A 13 -10.85 -7.16 14.79
C GLN A 13 -11.27 -8.51 14.21
N ALA A 14 -10.37 -9.20 13.50
CA ALA A 14 -10.61 -10.55 13.01
C ALA A 14 -10.87 -11.54 14.17
N GLY A 15 -10.06 -11.49 15.22
CA GLY A 15 -10.27 -12.30 16.43
C GLY A 15 -11.61 -12.03 17.11
N LYS A 16 -12.15 -10.81 17.01
CA LYS A 16 -13.41 -10.41 17.63
C LYS A 16 -14.64 -10.71 16.77
N TYR A 17 -14.53 -10.51 15.46
CA TYR A 17 -15.69 -10.51 14.55
C TYR A 17 -15.69 -11.66 13.55
N GLY A 18 -14.57 -12.36 13.34
CA GLY A 18 -14.46 -13.55 12.51
C GLY A 18 -14.96 -13.35 11.08
N ASP A 19 -15.96 -14.12 10.69
CA ASP A 19 -16.52 -14.09 9.34
C ASP A 19 -17.58 -13.01 9.11
N ARG A 20 -17.80 -12.11 10.07
CA ARG A 20 -18.65 -10.94 9.83
C ARG A 20 -18.01 -10.04 8.77
N VAL A 21 -18.87 -9.37 8.00
CA VAL A 21 -18.43 -8.44 6.94
C VAL A 21 -17.66 -7.26 7.56
N ALA A 22 -16.44 -7.08 7.13
CA ALA A 22 -15.57 -5.93 7.49
C ALA A 22 -15.82 -4.76 6.54
N LEU A 23 -15.82 -5.03 5.23
CA LEU A 23 -16.05 -4.05 4.19
C LEU A 23 -16.81 -4.67 3.01
N ARG A 24 -17.30 -3.81 2.14
CA ARG A 24 -17.84 -4.19 0.84
C ARG A 24 -17.29 -3.27 -0.22
N TYR A 25 -16.98 -3.82 -1.39
CA TYR A 25 -16.62 -3.04 -2.56
C TYR A 25 -17.53 -3.38 -3.73
N ARG A 26 -17.70 -2.46 -4.64
CA ARG A 26 -18.51 -2.68 -5.84
C ARG A 26 -17.63 -3.27 -6.93
N ASP A 27 -18.03 -4.43 -7.43
CA ASP A 27 -17.52 -4.95 -8.69
C ASP A 27 -18.33 -4.30 -9.82
N TYR A 28 -17.70 -3.40 -10.57
CA TYR A 28 -18.36 -2.69 -11.65
C TYR A 28 -18.62 -3.54 -12.90
N LYS A 29 -17.99 -4.72 -13.03
CA LYS A 29 -18.24 -5.65 -14.13
C LYS A 29 -19.52 -6.44 -13.94
N THR A 30 -19.74 -6.89 -12.72
CA THR A 30 -20.93 -7.67 -12.33
C THR A 30 -22.02 -6.80 -11.73
N GLU A 31 -21.75 -5.51 -11.50
CA GLU A 31 -22.62 -4.56 -10.79
C GLU A 31 -23.04 -5.01 -9.38
N THR A 32 -22.28 -5.90 -8.77
CA THR A 32 -22.57 -6.46 -7.45
C THR A 32 -21.68 -5.90 -6.34
N TRP A 33 -22.18 -5.96 -5.11
CA TRP A 33 -21.39 -5.65 -3.93
C TRP A 33 -20.73 -6.91 -3.39
N ILE A 34 -19.43 -6.95 -3.40
CA ILE A 34 -18.63 -8.08 -2.90
C ILE A 34 -18.30 -7.84 -1.43
N PRO A 35 -18.72 -8.71 -0.52
CA PRO A 35 -18.36 -8.62 0.88
C PRO A 35 -16.96 -9.20 1.12
N VAL A 36 -16.22 -8.61 2.05
CA VAL A 36 -14.97 -9.14 2.61
C VAL A 36 -15.16 -9.28 4.11
N SER A 37 -14.93 -10.47 4.65
CA SER A 37 -15.01 -10.71 6.09
C SER A 37 -13.74 -10.20 6.81
N TRP A 38 -13.82 -10.04 8.15
CA TRP A 38 -12.65 -9.68 8.95
C TRP A 38 -11.54 -10.74 8.85
N ASN A 39 -11.89 -12.03 8.79
CA ASN A 39 -10.92 -13.11 8.60
C ASN A 39 -10.21 -13.00 7.24
N GLN A 40 -10.96 -12.76 6.16
CA GLN A 40 -10.39 -12.58 4.83
C GLN A 40 -9.49 -11.34 4.78
N PHE A 41 -9.94 -10.22 5.36
CA PHE A 41 -9.16 -9.00 5.43
C PHE A 41 -7.82 -9.23 6.16
N ALA A 42 -7.87 -9.84 7.34
CA ALA A 42 -6.67 -10.13 8.12
C ALA A 42 -5.71 -11.09 7.41
N ALA A 43 -6.23 -12.11 6.72
CA ALA A 43 -5.42 -13.02 5.93
C ALA A 43 -4.68 -12.29 4.80
N THR A 44 -5.38 -11.44 4.03
CA THR A 44 -4.76 -10.65 2.94
C THR A 44 -3.73 -9.66 3.49
N VAL A 45 -4.03 -8.95 4.58
CA VAL A 45 -3.07 -8.04 5.25
C VAL A 45 -1.79 -8.77 5.66
N LYS A 46 -1.92 -9.99 6.22
CA LYS A 46 -0.78 -10.82 6.57
C LYS A 46 0.09 -11.18 5.35
N THR A 47 -0.55 -11.59 4.26
CA THR A 47 0.14 -11.90 3.00
C THR A 47 0.88 -10.67 2.45
N VAL A 48 0.24 -9.49 2.47
CA VAL A 48 0.87 -8.22 2.08
C VAL A 48 2.08 -7.91 2.95
N SER A 49 1.98 -8.08 4.28
CA SER A 49 3.11 -7.89 5.20
C SER A 49 4.31 -8.77 4.85
N ASN A 50 4.07 -10.06 4.56
CA ASN A 50 5.12 -10.98 4.14
C ASN A 50 5.76 -10.55 2.82
N ALA A 51 4.94 -10.17 1.83
CA ALA A 51 5.43 -9.71 0.52
C ALA A 51 6.27 -8.43 0.63
N LEU A 52 5.88 -7.48 1.50
CA LEU A 52 6.66 -6.26 1.74
C LEU A 52 8.03 -6.58 2.35
N ILE A 53 8.11 -7.53 3.28
CA ILE A 53 9.39 -7.99 3.82
C ILE A 53 10.24 -8.67 2.74
N GLU A 54 9.64 -9.52 1.89
CA GLU A 54 10.34 -10.17 0.79
C GLU A 54 10.89 -9.17 -0.24
N LEU A 55 10.17 -8.07 -0.51
CA LEU A 55 10.68 -6.95 -1.30
C LEU A 55 11.81 -6.15 -0.62
N GLY A 56 12.11 -6.46 0.63
CA GLY A 56 13.15 -5.78 1.41
C GLY A 56 12.73 -4.40 1.92
N ILE A 57 11.42 -4.18 2.18
CA ILE A 57 10.95 -2.94 2.78
C ILE A 57 11.47 -2.82 4.21
N GLY A 58 12.17 -1.71 4.48
CA GLY A 58 12.73 -1.37 5.78
C GLY A 58 11.70 -0.80 6.77
N ILE A 59 12.12 -0.72 8.05
CA ILE A 59 11.34 -0.01 9.08
C ILE A 59 11.34 1.49 8.74
N GLN A 60 10.15 2.13 8.82
CA GLN A 60 9.91 3.53 8.47
C GLN A 60 10.29 3.89 7.02
N GLU A 61 10.38 2.89 6.16
CA GLU A 61 10.51 3.12 4.73
C GLU A 61 9.16 3.49 4.12
N ASN A 62 9.15 4.48 3.22
CA ASN A 62 7.95 4.98 2.59
C ASN A 62 7.60 4.17 1.34
N ILE A 63 6.32 3.78 1.22
CA ILE A 63 5.73 3.19 0.01
C ILE A 63 4.54 4.03 -0.44
N ALA A 64 4.34 4.21 -1.75
CA ALA A 64 3.21 4.99 -2.24
C ALA A 64 2.02 4.14 -2.63
N VAL A 65 0.82 4.69 -2.43
CA VAL A 65 -0.45 4.15 -2.96
C VAL A 65 -1.10 5.21 -3.84
N PHE A 66 -1.11 4.98 -5.15
CA PHE A 66 -1.64 5.88 -6.16
C PHE A 66 -2.84 5.24 -6.85
N SER A 67 -4.01 5.39 -6.27
CA SER A 67 -5.22 4.67 -6.69
C SER A 67 -6.50 5.41 -6.31
N GLN A 68 -7.57 5.11 -7.01
CA GLN A 68 -8.93 5.31 -6.51
C GLN A 68 -9.16 4.42 -5.29
N ASN A 69 -10.25 4.68 -4.56
CA ASN A 69 -10.63 3.87 -3.41
C ASN A 69 -10.95 2.44 -3.83
N LYS A 70 -10.07 1.52 -3.44
CA LYS A 70 -10.17 0.07 -3.66
C LYS A 70 -9.83 -0.67 -2.36
N PRO A 71 -10.32 -1.90 -2.14
CA PRO A 71 -9.95 -2.68 -0.95
C PRO A 71 -8.44 -2.93 -0.86
N GLU A 72 -7.74 -3.03 -2.00
CA GLU A 72 -6.29 -3.23 -2.08
C GLU A 72 -5.52 -2.10 -1.38
N CYS A 73 -6.02 -0.86 -1.43
CA CYS A 73 -5.41 0.27 -0.70
C CYS A 73 -5.35 -0.03 0.80
N LEU A 74 -6.45 -0.53 1.37
CA LEU A 74 -6.51 -0.89 2.79
C LEU A 74 -5.62 -2.11 3.12
N TYR A 75 -5.54 -3.08 2.21
CA TYR A 75 -4.64 -4.23 2.41
C TYR A 75 -3.18 -3.78 2.46
N VAL A 76 -2.79 -2.85 1.59
CA VAL A 76 -1.44 -2.30 1.56
C VAL A 76 -1.18 -1.44 2.80
N ASP A 77 -2.09 -0.54 3.18
CA ASP A 77 -1.94 0.31 4.36
C ASP A 77 -1.71 -0.53 5.63
N PHE A 78 -2.64 -1.45 5.92
CA PHE A 78 -2.52 -2.26 7.13
C PHE A 78 -1.40 -3.29 7.06
N GLY A 79 -1.04 -3.77 5.88
CA GLY A 79 0.14 -4.61 5.67
C GLY A 79 1.43 -3.86 5.96
N ALA A 80 1.54 -2.63 5.49
CA ALA A 80 2.66 -1.73 5.74
C ALA A 80 2.79 -1.38 7.24
N PHE A 81 1.69 -1.04 7.90
CA PHE A 81 1.69 -0.78 9.35
C PHE A 81 2.18 -2.01 10.14
N GLY A 82 1.82 -3.23 9.70
CA GLY A 82 2.27 -4.48 10.32
C GLY A 82 3.78 -4.68 10.26
N VAL A 83 4.45 -4.14 9.25
CA VAL A 83 5.91 -4.21 9.09
C VAL A 83 6.62 -2.89 9.45
N ARG A 84 5.92 -1.92 10.05
CA ARG A 84 6.41 -0.58 10.42
C ARG A 84 6.89 0.23 9.21
N ALA A 85 6.33 0.00 8.04
CA ALA A 85 6.51 0.86 6.87
C ALA A 85 5.48 2.00 6.89
N VAL A 86 5.75 3.07 6.16
CA VAL A 86 4.91 4.27 6.08
C VAL A 86 4.21 4.30 4.73
N THR A 87 2.89 4.50 4.72
CA THR A 87 2.17 4.67 3.46
C THR A 87 2.00 6.13 3.09
N VAL A 88 2.17 6.41 1.80
CA VAL A 88 2.05 7.75 1.23
C VAL A 88 0.97 7.72 0.15
N PRO A 89 -0.29 8.01 0.49
CA PRO A 89 -1.37 8.01 -0.47
C PRO A 89 -1.28 9.23 -1.40
N PHE A 90 -1.33 8.97 -2.70
CA PHE A 90 -1.42 10.00 -3.74
C PHE A 90 -2.85 10.13 -4.22
N TYR A 91 -3.29 11.35 -4.52
CA TYR A 91 -4.58 11.54 -5.15
C TYR A 91 -4.62 10.83 -6.51
N ALA A 92 -5.68 10.07 -6.76
CA ALA A 92 -5.85 9.28 -7.99
C ALA A 92 -5.74 10.10 -9.28
N THR A 93 -5.91 11.42 -9.19
CA THR A 93 -5.84 12.39 -10.29
C THR A 93 -4.54 13.22 -10.29
N SER A 94 -3.55 12.85 -9.47
CA SER A 94 -2.27 13.57 -9.44
C SER A 94 -1.59 13.55 -10.80
N SER A 95 -1.08 14.70 -11.21
CA SER A 95 -0.32 14.83 -12.46
C SER A 95 1.05 14.17 -12.37
N GLU A 96 1.66 13.91 -13.52
CA GLU A 96 3.02 13.37 -13.61
C GLU A 96 4.04 14.20 -12.80
N ALA A 97 3.98 15.54 -12.92
CA ALA A 97 4.86 16.45 -12.18
C ALA A 97 4.67 16.32 -10.65
N GLN A 98 3.42 16.21 -10.20
CA GLN A 98 3.12 16.00 -8.78
C GLN A 98 3.63 14.64 -8.28
N VAL A 99 3.39 13.57 -9.04
CA VAL A 99 3.87 12.23 -8.69
C VAL A 99 5.40 12.20 -8.66
N HIS A 100 6.06 12.78 -9.66
CA HIS A 100 7.53 12.86 -9.72
C HIS A 100 8.09 13.60 -8.50
N TYR A 101 7.50 14.74 -8.14
CA TYR A 101 7.88 15.50 -6.95
C TYR A 101 7.73 14.66 -5.67
N MET A 102 6.53 14.09 -5.44
CA MET A 102 6.24 13.32 -4.22
C MET A 102 7.10 12.05 -4.11
N VAL A 103 7.38 11.39 -5.24
CA VAL A 103 8.29 10.24 -5.29
C VAL A 103 9.69 10.63 -4.84
N GLY A 104 10.19 11.79 -5.28
CA GLY A 104 11.50 12.31 -4.89
C GLY A 104 11.54 12.75 -3.43
N ASP A 105 10.57 13.57 -3.02
CA ASP A 105 10.50 14.18 -1.68
C ASP A 105 10.32 13.13 -0.57
N ALA A 106 9.46 12.12 -0.80
CA ALA A 106 9.22 11.04 0.15
C ALA A 106 10.11 9.80 -0.07
N GLU A 107 11.11 9.88 -0.94
CA GLU A 107 12.06 8.79 -1.22
C GLU A 107 11.39 7.44 -1.58
N ILE A 108 10.32 7.49 -2.39
CA ILE A 108 9.52 6.30 -2.75
C ILE A 108 10.28 5.40 -3.73
N ARG A 109 10.48 4.14 -3.33
CA ARG A 109 11.05 3.09 -4.19
C ARG A 109 10.00 2.13 -4.75
N TYR A 110 8.87 1.97 -4.07
CA TYR A 110 7.79 1.06 -4.44
C TYR A 110 6.47 1.82 -4.46
N ILE A 111 5.72 1.68 -5.55
CA ILE A 111 4.43 2.35 -5.72
C ILE A 111 3.36 1.35 -6.14
N PHE A 112 2.24 1.37 -5.42
CA PHE A 112 1.05 0.60 -5.74
C PHE A 112 0.10 1.47 -6.55
N VAL A 113 -0.32 1.01 -7.72
CA VAL A 113 -1.16 1.79 -8.65
C VAL A 113 -2.49 1.13 -8.91
N GLY A 114 -3.56 1.94 -9.03
CA GLY A 114 -4.93 1.46 -9.19
C GLY A 114 -5.24 0.94 -10.59
N GLU A 115 -5.27 1.85 -11.55
CA GLU A 115 -5.78 1.63 -12.90
C GLU A 115 -4.79 2.12 -13.96
N GLN A 116 -5.17 2.04 -15.24
CA GLN A 116 -4.29 2.38 -16.36
C GLN A 116 -3.69 3.79 -16.24
N LEU A 117 -4.50 4.78 -15.88
CA LEU A 117 -4.01 6.16 -15.75
C LEU A 117 -2.87 6.27 -14.73
N GLN A 118 -3.03 5.67 -13.55
CA GLN A 118 -2.03 5.72 -12.49
C GLN A 118 -0.77 4.94 -12.88
N TYR A 119 -0.94 3.80 -13.54
CA TYR A 119 0.18 3.03 -14.06
C TYR A 119 0.96 3.85 -15.09
N ASP A 120 0.29 4.44 -16.08
CA ASP A 120 0.95 5.22 -17.13
C ASP A 120 1.76 6.39 -16.56
N VAL A 121 1.19 7.08 -15.55
CA VAL A 121 1.89 8.18 -14.87
C VAL A 121 3.10 7.66 -14.10
N ALA A 122 2.93 6.62 -13.27
CA ALA A 122 4.01 6.06 -12.48
C ALA A 122 5.15 5.51 -13.36
N PHE A 123 4.80 4.85 -14.47
CA PHE A 123 5.80 4.33 -15.40
C PHE A 123 6.59 5.46 -16.10
N ARG A 124 5.94 6.56 -16.52
CA ARG A 124 6.64 7.73 -17.04
C ARG A 124 7.58 8.34 -16.00
N VAL A 125 7.13 8.48 -14.76
CA VAL A 125 7.99 8.96 -13.66
C VAL A 125 9.20 8.04 -13.46
N MET A 126 9.02 6.73 -13.53
CA MET A 126 10.13 5.76 -13.48
C MET A 126 11.12 5.97 -14.64
N GLN A 127 10.62 6.22 -15.87
CA GLN A 127 11.46 6.46 -17.06
C GLN A 127 12.22 7.81 -17.00
N LEU A 128 11.77 8.77 -16.21
CA LEU A 128 12.48 10.03 -15.99
C LEU A 128 13.69 9.91 -15.05
N GLY A 129 14.04 8.69 -14.62
CA GLY A 129 15.18 8.44 -13.76
C GLY A 129 14.91 8.70 -12.28
N SER A 130 13.66 8.54 -11.84
CA SER A 130 13.29 8.55 -10.43
C SER A 130 13.89 7.34 -9.70
N GLN A 131 13.80 7.35 -8.36
CA GLN A 131 14.26 6.24 -7.53
C GLN A 131 13.27 5.05 -7.46
N LEU A 132 12.15 5.10 -8.20
CA LEU A 132 11.20 4.00 -8.29
C LEU A 132 11.89 2.75 -8.82
N LYS A 133 11.77 1.66 -8.06
CA LYS A 133 12.30 0.33 -8.42
C LYS A 133 11.25 -0.57 -9.03
N GLN A 134 10.01 -0.46 -8.51
CA GLN A 134 8.94 -1.35 -8.93
C GLN A 134 7.57 -0.70 -8.77
N ILE A 135 6.69 -1.00 -9.71
CA ILE A 135 5.26 -0.66 -9.68
C ILE A 135 4.48 -1.94 -9.43
N ILE A 136 3.58 -1.92 -8.44
CA ILE A 136 2.65 -3.02 -8.16
C ILE A 136 1.25 -2.58 -8.60
N ILE A 137 0.62 -3.32 -9.49
CA ILE A 137 -0.60 -2.93 -10.21
C ILE A 137 -1.80 -3.66 -9.64
N PHE A 138 -2.79 -2.93 -9.11
CA PHE A 138 -4.00 -3.53 -8.52
C PHE A 138 -4.91 -4.14 -9.58
N ASP A 139 -5.18 -3.41 -10.66
CA ASP A 139 -6.10 -3.85 -11.70
C ASP A 139 -5.37 -4.70 -12.75
N LYS A 140 -5.73 -5.98 -12.84
CA LYS A 140 -5.18 -6.92 -13.83
C LYS A 140 -5.52 -6.61 -15.29
N GLU A 141 -6.47 -5.70 -15.52
CA GLU A 141 -6.83 -5.22 -16.87
C GLU A 141 -5.85 -4.14 -17.38
N VAL A 142 -4.99 -3.60 -16.50
CA VAL A 142 -3.94 -2.65 -16.90
C VAL A 142 -3.01 -3.31 -17.89
N LYS A 143 -2.77 -2.64 -19.00
CA LYS A 143 -1.81 -3.05 -20.01
C LYS A 143 -0.47 -2.39 -19.72
N ARG A 144 0.53 -3.22 -19.39
CA ARG A 144 1.88 -2.73 -19.15
C ARG A 144 2.54 -2.31 -20.46
N ASP A 145 3.37 -1.28 -20.42
CA ASP A 145 4.24 -0.88 -21.52
C ASP A 145 5.23 -2.04 -21.82
N GLU A 146 5.52 -2.29 -23.10
CA GLU A 146 6.43 -3.38 -23.53
C GLU A 146 7.86 -3.21 -22.99
N ARG A 147 8.25 -1.99 -22.65
CA ARG A 147 9.55 -1.65 -22.03
C ARG A 147 9.59 -1.93 -20.54
N ASP A 148 8.43 -2.17 -19.91
CA ASP A 148 8.34 -2.41 -18.48
C ASP A 148 8.70 -3.85 -18.13
N GLN A 149 9.90 -4.02 -17.56
CA GLN A 149 10.42 -5.33 -17.16
C GLN A 149 10.31 -5.58 -15.64
N THR A 150 9.86 -4.60 -14.87
CA THR A 150 9.95 -4.64 -13.39
C THR A 150 8.61 -4.68 -12.69
N SER A 151 7.57 -4.10 -13.28
CA SER A 151 6.24 -4.05 -12.65
C SER A 151 5.58 -5.42 -12.58
N ILE A 152 4.84 -5.66 -11.50
CA ILE A 152 4.07 -6.89 -11.27
C ILE A 152 2.62 -6.56 -10.95
N TYR A 153 1.73 -7.52 -11.19
CA TYR A 153 0.35 -7.41 -10.73
C TYR A 153 0.22 -7.75 -9.24
N PHE A 154 -0.80 -7.22 -8.61
CA PHE A 154 -1.04 -7.42 -7.17
C PHE A 154 -1.24 -8.91 -6.82
N ASP A 155 -1.86 -9.68 -7.70
CA ASP A 155 -1.98 -11.13 -7.52
C ASP A 155 -0.61 -11.82 -7.43
N ASP A 156 0.38 -11.38 -8.23
CA ASP A 156 1.73 -11.95 -8.19
C ASP A 156 2.51 -11.45 -6.96
N PHE A 157 2.27 -10.21 -6.54
CA PHE A 157 2.77 -9.68 -5.27
C PHE A 157 2.21 -10.48 -4.06
N LEU A 158 0.93 -10.85 -4.07
CA LEU A 158 0.34 -11.71 -3.02
C LEU A 158 0.97 -13.11 -3.05
N LYS A 159 1.13 -13.73 -4.22
CA LYS A 159 1.83 -15.03 -4.35
C LYS A 159 3.25 -14.98 -3.78
N LEU A 160 3.96 -13.87 -3.95
CA LEU A 160 5.29 -13.68 -3.33
C LEU A 160 5.21 -13.80 -1.81
N GLY A 161 4.24 -13.13 -1.17
CA GLY A 161 4.04 -13.19 0.27
C GLY A 161 3.53 -14.54 0.78
N GLU A 162 2.80 -15.30 -0.04
CA GLU A 162 2.36 -16.66 0.26
C GLU A 162 3.52 -17.66 0.18
N ALA A 163 4.38 -17.52 -0.84
CA ALA A 163 5.53 -18.40 -1.05
C ALA A 163 6.64 -18.17 -0.02
N HIS A 164 6.76 -16.96 0.52
CA HIS A 164 7.81 -16.56 1.45
C HIS A 164 7.22 -16.02 2.76
N PRO A 165 6.74 -16.88 3.68
CA PRO A 165 6.17 -16.43 4.95
C PRO A 165 7.27 -15.94 5.90
N HIS A 166 7.19 -14.66 6.27
CA HIS A 166 8.10 -13.99 7.20
C HIS A 166 7.47 -13.73 8.57
N GLN A 167 6.61 -14.65 9.05
CA GLN A 167 5.78 -14.41 10.23
C GLN A 167 6.59 -13.96 11.44
N ALA A 168 7.75 -14.55 11.72
CA ALA A 168 8.57 -14.18 12.87
C ALA A 168 9.06 -12.72 12.78
N GLU A 169 9.44 -12.24 11.59
CA GLU A 169 9.86 -10.85 11.40
C GLU A 169 8.65 -9.90 11.45
N VAL A 170 7.50 -10.27 10.89
CA VAL A 170 6.26 -9.50 11.04
C VAL A 170 5.88 -9.35 12.51
N ASP A 171 5.86 -10.44 13.26
CA ASP A 171 5.51 -10.44 14.70
C ASP A 171 6.48 -9.57 15.50
N LYS A 172 7.79 -9.67 15.21
CA LYS A 172 8.81 -8.84 15.82
C LYS A 172 8.56 -7.36 15.55
N ARG A 173 8.45 -6.95 14.28
CA ARG A 173 8.22 -5.56 13.91
C ARG A 173 6.92 -5.03 14.51
N THR A 174 5.84 -5.82 14.45
CA THR A 174 4.55 -5.45 15.05
C THR A 174 4.67 -5.24 16.56
N SER A 175 5.41 -6.10 17.28
CA SER A 175 5.59 -5.98 18.73
C SER A 175 6.44 -4.77 19.15
N GLU A 176 7.32 -4.32 18.27
CA GLU A 176 8.18 -3.16 18.45
C GLU A 176 7.53 -1.84 17.98
N SER A 177 6.32 -1.88 17.41
CA SER A 177 5.60 -0.67 16.98
C SER A 177 5.33 0.26 18.15
N GLY A 178 5.49 1.56 17.94
CA GLY A 178 5.33 2.57 18.97
C GLY A 178 4.66 3.86 18.48
N ASN A 179 4.28 4.73 19.43
CA ASN A 179 3.68 6.04 19.10
C ASN A 179 4.62 6.98 18.33
N GLY A 180 5.92 6.67 18.30
CA GLY A 180 6.90 7.42 17.52
C GLY A 180 6.99 7.00 16.06
N ASP A 181 6.37 5.86 15.69
CA ASP A 181 6.36 5.40 14.31
C ASP A 181 5.38 6.23 13.48
N LEU A 182 5.81 6.63 12.29
CA LEU A 182 4.92 7.21 11.29
C LEU A 182 4.03 6.10 10.71
N ALA A 183 2.76 6.42 10.53
CA ALA A 183 1.80 5.58 9.81
C ALA A 183 1.64 6.05 8.37
N ASN A 184 1.40 7.36 8.18
CA ASN A 184 1.16 7.95 6.86
C ASN A 184 1.89 9.28 6.69
N ILE A 185 2.16 9.62 5.43
CA ILE A 185 2.51 10.99 5.01
C ILE A 185 1.45 11.45 4.00
N LEU A 186 0.68 12.47 4.36
CA LEU A 186 -0.38 13.02 3.50
C LEU A 186 0.09 14.31 2.83
N TYR A 187 0.17 14.31 1.50
CA TYR A 187 0.50 15.52 0.75
C TYR A 187 -0.71 16.42 0.60
N THR A 188 -0.57 17.67 1.03
CA THR A 188 -1.60 18.70 0.89
C THR A 188 -1.13 19.80 -0.05
N SER A 189 -2.04 20.35 -0.86
CA SER A 189 -1.76 21.53 -1.68
C SER A 189 -1.48 22.71 -0.74
N GLY A 190 -0.22 23.12 -0.66
CA GLY A 190 0.14 24.36 0.03
C GLY A 190 -0.43 25.58 -0.69
N THR A 191 -0.69 26.66 0.04
CA THR A 191 -1.14 27.94 -0.54
C THR A 191 -0.04 28.64 -1.33
N THR A 192 1.21 28.22 -1.19
CA THR A 192 2.39 28.84 -1.82
C THR A 192 3.44 27.76 -2.12
N GLY A 193 3.49 27.24 -3.36
CA GLY A 193 4.56 26.35 -3.83
C GLY A 193 4.18 24.85 -3.86
N ASP A 194 5.19 24.00 -3.75
CA ASP A 194 5.04 22.55 -3.83
C ASP A 194 4.22 21.97 -2.67
N SER A 195 3.58 20.82 -2.91
CA SER A 195 2.80 20.10 -1.90
C SER A 195 3.67 19.73 -0.69
N LYS A 196 3.09 19.80 0.51
CA LYS A 196 3.80 19.48 1.75
C LYS A 196 3.30 18.16 2.34
N GLY A 197 4.21 17.30 2.73
CA GLY A 197 3.92 16.04 3.40
C GLY A 197 3.63 16.24 4.89
N VAL A 198 2.38 15.99 5.30
CA VAL A 198 1.96 16.00 6.71
C VAL A 198 2.18 14.61 7.28
N MET A 199 3.06 14.50 8.27
CA MET A 199 3.42 13.25 8.93
C MET A 199 2.42 12.90 10.03
N LEU A 200 1.83 11.71 9.94
CA LEU A 200 0.87 11.19 10.90
C LEU A 200 1.43 9.95 11.59
N HIS A 201 1.38 9.94 12.92
CA HIS A 201 1.81 8.81 13.73
C HIS A 201 0.67 7.82 14.02
N HIS A 202 1.01 6.62 14.49
CA HIS A 202 0.06 5.59 14.94
C HIS A 202 -0.81 6.05 16.11
#